data_d14ef97fbbe07bb1bc700a5bb0927e24
#
_entry.id   d14ef97fbbe07bb1bc700a5bb0927e24
#
_cell.length_a   1.000
_cell.length_b   1.000
_cell.length_c   1.000
_cell.angle_alpha   90.00
_cell.angle_beta   90.00
_cell.angle_gamma   90.00
#
_symmetry.space_group_name_H-M   'P 1'
#
loop_
_entity.id
_entity.type
_entity.pdbx_description
1 polymer ?
#
loop_
_entity_poly.entity_id
_entity_poly.type
_entity_poly.pdbx_seq_one_letter_code
_entity_poly.pdbx_strand_id
1 'polypeptide(L)'
;MPGRRSGNIRYEVAPDIQARFVDIVRTLELRHVDLERVVCLRSHGSAARRVVARCHGMSKVLQVALKTKALYALEFISERFDKLGEREKEEVIIHELLHIPRNFGGGFRHHDVVNDKRVKLAHERYHREKNRDPARER
;
A
#
# COMPACT_ATOMS: atom_id res chain seq x y z
N MET A 1 22.81 -2.47 -27.02
CA MET A 1 22.57 -2.38 -26.46
C MET A 1 22.50 -2.42 -25.73
N PRO A 2 22.88 -2.27 -25.71
CA PRO A 2 22.82 -2.77 -24.78
C PRO A 2 21.81 -2.76 -24.03
N GLY A 3 21.81 -2.89 -24.18
CA GLY A 3 20.79 -3.15 -23.63
C GLY A 3 20.30 -2.76 -22.55
N ARG A 4 19.51 -3.23 -22.28
CA ARG A 4 18.86 -3.04 -21.30
C ARG A 4 19.34 -3.64 -20.20
N ARG A 5 19.56 -3.05 -19.30
CA ARG A 5 19.95 -3.48 -18.11
C ARG A 5 18.80 -3.74 -17.32
N SER A 6 17.91 -4.53 -17.72
CA SER A 6 16.79 -4.92 -16.93
C SER A 6 17.34 -5.40 -15.61
N GLY A 7 16.67 -5.25 -14.59
CA GLY A 7 17.10 -5.77 -13.33
C GLY A 7 17.81 -4.80 -12.41
N ASN A 8 18.07 -3.63 -12.88
CA ASN A 8 18.72 -2.67 -12.03
C ASN A 8 17.72 -1.82 -11.27
N ILE A 9 16.67 -2.46 -10.76
CA ILE A 9 15.69 -1.76 -9.92
C ILE A 9 16.28 -1.65 -8.53
N ARG A 10 16.27 -0.44 -8.01
CA ARG A 10 16.75 -0.17 -6.66
C ARG A 10 15.55 0.04 -5.75
N TYR A 11 15.59 -0.52 -4.58
CA TYR A 11 14.50 -0.39 -3.59
C TYR A 11 14.98 0.37 -2.37
N GLU A 12 14.08 1.15 -1.79
CA GLU A 12 14.39 1.81 -0.52
C GLU A 12 13.11 1.97 0.30
N VAL A 13 13.28 1.99 1.61
CA VAL A 13 12.14 2.21 2.50
C VAL A 13 11.63 3.61 2.28
N ALA A 14 10.33 3.80 2.35
CA ALA A 14 9.70 5.10 2.10
C ALA A 14 8.97 5.59 3.35
N PRO A 15 9.69 6.23 4.29
CA PRO A 15 9.06 6.67 5.55
C PRO A 15 7.91 7.64 5.36
N ASP A 16 7.95 8.47 4.33
CA ASP A 16 6.87 9.41 4.05
C ASP A 16 5.59 8.70 3.62
N ILE A 17 5.73 7.66 2.79
CA ILE A 17 4.57 6.87 2.36
C ILE A 17 4.09 6.03 3.54
N GLN A 18 5.03 5.49 4.32
CA GLN A 18 4.70 4.72 5.52
C GLN A 18 3.83 5.54 6.47
N ALA A 19 4.18 6.80 6.68
CA ALA A 19 3.40 7.67 7.57
C ALA A 19 1.99 7.89 7.04
N ARG A 20 1.83 8.08 5.73
CA ARG A 20 0.51 8.23 5.14
C ARG A 20 -0.30 6.94 5.28
N PHE A 21 0.35 5.80 5.05
CA PHE A 21 -0.28 4.49 5.17
C PHE A 21 -0.80 4.29 6.60
N VAL A 22 0.04 4.56 7.58
CA VAL A 22 -0.35 4.41 8.99
C VAL A 22 -1.55 5.31 9.31
N ASP A 23 -1.51 6.56 8.86
CA ASP A 23 -2.61 7.49 9.11
C ASP A 23 -3.92 6.99 8.49
N ILE A 24 -3.86 6.47 7.27
CA ILE A 24 -5.05 5.96 6.60
C ILE A 24 -5.60 4.74 7.34
N VAL A 25 -4.73 3.81 7.72
CA VAL A 25 -5.16 2.60 8.44
C VAL A 25 -5.82 2.97 9.77
N ARG A 26 -5.22 3.88 10.51
CA ARG A 26 -5.76 4.29 11.81
C ARG A 26 -7.07 5.05 11.65
N THR A 27 -7.13 5.96 10.70
CA THR A 27 -8.33 6.75 10.46
C THR A 27 -9.51 5.88 10.04
N LEU A 28 -9.26 4.89 9.20
CA LEU A 28 -10.29 3.95 8.75
C LEU A 28 -10.52 2.81 9.73
N GLU A 29 -9.73 2.76 10.81
CA GLU A 29 -9.85 1.72 11.84
C GLU A 29 -9.78 0.30 11.28
N LEU A 30 -8.82 0.09 10.39
CA LEU A 30 -8.64 -1.22 9.77
C LEU A 30 -7.80 -2.10 10.69
N ARG A 31 -8.44 -2.68 11.68
CA ARG A 31 -7.76 -3.38 12.76
C ARG A 31 -7.12 -4.70 12.36
N HIS A 32 -7.48 -5.22 11.20
CA HIS A 32 -6.85 -6.45 10.70
C HIS A 32 -5.44 -6.20 10.18
N VAL A 33 -5.06 -4.95 9.96
CA VAL A 33 -3.75 -4.61 9.43
C VAL A 33 -2.77 -4.44 10.58
N ASP A 34 -1.75 -5.29 10.61
CA ASP A 34 -0.70 -5.18 11.61
C ASP A 34 0.31 -4.18 11.10
N LEU A 35 0.28 -2.98 11.68
CA LEU A 35 1.11 -1.87 11.21
C LEU A 35 2.61 -2.14 11.30
N GLU A 36 3.01 -3.05 12.18
CA GLU A 36 4.43 -3.38 12.32
C GLU A 36 4.88 -4.40 11.29
N ARG A 37 3.95 -4.93 10.53
CA ARG A 37 4.27 -5.95 9.54
C ARG A 37 3.87 -5.56 8.13
N VAL A 38 3.76 -4.26 7.87
CA VAL A 38 3.60 -3.71 6.53
C VAL A 38 4.68 -2.67 6.32
N VAL A 39 5.46 -2.84 5.27
CA VAL A 39 6.54 -1.91 4.95
C VAL A 39 6.27 -1.28 3.60
N CYS A 40 6.26 0.04 3.55
CA CYS A 40 6.12 0.78 2.30
C CYS A 40 7.50 1.09 1.74
N LEU A 41 7.69 0.76 0.46
CA LEU A 41 8.96 0.92 -0.23
C LEU A 41 8.77 1.74 -1.49
N ARG A 42 9.82 2.42 -1.92
CA ARG A 42 9.88 2.96 -3.27
C ARG A 42 10.78 2.06 -4.11
N SER A 43 10.42 1.89 -5.38
CA SER A 43 11.33 1.29 -6.34
C SER A 43 11.71 2.34 -7.37
N HIS A 44 12.94 2.27 -7.84
CA HIS A 44 13.49 3.19 -8.82
C HIS A 44 14.07 2.39 -9.96
N GLY A 45 13.82 2.83 -11.18
CA GLY A 45 14.37 2.16 -12.36
C GLY A 45 13.44 1.15 -12.99
N SER A 46 12.17 1.15 -12.61
CA SER A 46 11.21 0.23 -13.21
C SER A 46 10.89 0.64 -14.65
N ALA A 47 10.83 -0.36 -15.53
CA ALA A 47 10.41 -0.15 -16.91
C ALA A 47 8.89 -0.30 -17.07
N ALA A 48 8.19 -0.64 -16.01
CA ALA A 48 6.73 -0.81 -16.08
C ALA A 48 6.07 0.51 -16.45
N ARG A 49 5.14 0.45 -17.39
CA ARG A 49 4.52 1.68 -17.88
C ARG A 49 3.19 2.03 -17.26
N ARG A 50 2.47 1.03 -16.79
CA ARG A 50 1.12 1.25 -16.27
C ARG A 50 0.96 0.95 -14.80
N VAL A 51 1.99 0.39 -14.21
CA VAL A 51 1.93 0.02 -12.80
C VAL A 51 2.45 1.17 -11.97
N VAL A 52 1.68 1.59 -11.00
CA VAL A 52 2.06 2.67 -10.08
C VAL A 52 2.54 2.09 -8.77
N ALA A 53 1.94 0.98 -8.34
CA ALA A 53 2.27 0.36 -7.07
C ALA A 53 1.89 -1.12 -7.11
N ARG A 54 2.45 -1.89 -6.19
CA ARG A 54 2.16 -3.32 -6.06
C ARG A 54 2.11 -3.71 -4.59
N CYS A 55 1.22 -4.65 -4.28
CA CYS A 55 1.16 -5.25 -2.96
C CYS A 55 1.84 -6.61 -3.03
N HIS A 56 2.85 -6.83 -2.20
CA HIS A 56 3.57 -8.09 -2.13
C HIS A 56 3.23 -8.80 -0.83
N GLY A 57 2.62 -9.98 -0.95
CA GLY A 57 2.35 -10.81 0.22
C GLY A 57 3.51 -11.75 0.49
N MET A 58 3.35 -12.58 1.52
CA MET A 58 4.38 -13.55 1.88
C MET A 58 3.75 -14.94 1.93
N SER A 59 4.28 -15.87 1.15
CA SER A 59 3.75 -17.23 1.09
C SER A 59 3.85 -17.93 2.44
N LYS A 60 2.98 -18.92 2.66
CA LYS A 60 3.04 -19.71 3.88
C LYS A 60 4.37 -20.45 4.00
N VAL A 61 4.93 -20.91 2.88
CA VAL A 61 6.21 -21.58 2.90
C VAL A 61 7.29 -20.67 3.49
N LEU A 62 7.32 -19.41 3.06
CA LEU A 62 8.30 -18.47 3.60
C LEU A 62 8.05 -18.14 5.06
N GLN A 63 6.79 -18.05 5.45
CA GLN A 63 6.45 -17.79 6.85
C GLN A 63 6.97 -18.92 7.74
N VAL A 64 6.79 -20.16 7.32
CA VAL A 64 7.29 -21.32 8.07
C VAL A 64 8.81 -21.35 8.08
N ALA A 65 9.42 -21.16 6.91
CA ALA A 65 10.88 -21.22 6.80
C ALA A 65 11.56 -20.13 7.63
N LEU A 66 10.98 -18.94 7.65
CA LEU A 66 11.54 -17.81 8.39
C LEU A 66 11.06 -17.75 9.83
N LYS A 67 10.16 -18.65 10.21
CA LYS A 67 9.58 -18.70 11.56
C LYS A 67 8.96 -17.36 11.95
N THR A 68 8.17 -16.80 11.05
CA THR A 68 7.57 -15.50 11.26
C THR A 68 6.13 -15.48 10.77
N LYS A 69 5.39 -14.47 11.20
CA LYS A 69 4.06 -14.21 10.68
C LYS A 69 4.20 -13.50 9.34
N ALA A 70 3.08 -13.34 8.64
CA ALA A 70 3.08 -12.67 7.35
C ALA A 70 3.58 -11.24 7.47
N LEU A 71 4.35 -10.82 6.45
CA LEU A 71 4.77 -9.45 6.30
C LEU A 71 4.36 -9.03 4.89
N TYR A 72 3.88 -7.81 4.76
CA TYR A 72 3.49 -7.26 3.47
C TYR A 72 4.43 -6.13 3.09
N ALA A 73 4.80 -6.08 1.82
CA ALA A 73 5.57 -4.96 1.28
C ALA A 73 4.70 -4.26 0.24
N LEU A 74 4.49 -2.98 0.43
CA LEU A 74 3.77 -2.17 -0.55
C LEU A 74 4.83 -1.38 -1.31
N GLU A 75 4.95 -1.69 -2.58
CA GLU A 75 5.96 -1.08 -3.45
C GLU A 75 5.33 0.02 -4.27
N PHE A 76 5.92 1.21 -4.22
CA PHE A 76 5.44 2.36 -4.98
C PHE A 76 6.52 2.74 -5.97
N ILE A 77 6.19 2.70 -7.27
CA ILE A 77 7.14 2.98 -8.34
C ILE A 77 7.33 4.48 -8.41
N SER A 78 8.52 4.95 -8.03
CA SER A 78 8.77 6.37 -7.83
C SER A 78 8.55 7.19 -9.10
N GLU A 79 8.95 6.66 -10.26
CA GLU A 79 8.80 7.37 -11.52
C GLU A 79 7.36 7.74 -11.85
N ARG A 80 6.40 7.01 -11.27
CA ARG A 80 5.00 7.26 -11.52
C ARG A 80 4.27 7.79 -10.30
N PHE A 81 4.53 7.20 -9.15
CA PHE A 81 3.82 7.58 -7.92
C PHE A 81 4.13 9.02 -7.52
N ASP A 82 5.42 9.39 -7.57
CA ASP A 82 5.80 10.70 -7.06
C ASP A 82 5.31 11.86 -7.92
N LYS A 83 4.86 11.57 -9.13
CA LYS A 83 4.29 12.60 -10.01
C LYS A 83 2.81 12.87 -9.74
N LEU A 84 2.16 12.00 -8.98
CA LEU A 84 0.72 12.12 -8.74
C LEU A 84 0.42 13.26 -7.77
N GLY A 85 -0.80 13.78 -7.86
CA GLY A 85 -1.28 14.74 -6.88
C GLY A 85 -1.58 14.05 -5.55
N GLU A 86 -1.81 14.84 -4.53
CA GLU A 86 -2.00 14.30 -3.18
C GLU A 86 -3.18 13.35 -3.09
N ARG A 87 -4.30 13.72 -3.71
CA ARG A 87 -5.48 12.87 -3.70
C ARG A 87 -5.21 11.53 -4.37
N GLU A 88 -4.54 11.58 -5.52
CA GLU A 88 -4.24 10.36 -6.27
C GLU A 88 -3.29 9.45 -5.52
N LYS A 89 -2.31 10.05 -4.82
CA LYS A 89 -1.39 9.27 -4.00
C LYS A 89 -2.15 8.52 -2.90
N GLU A 90 -3.09 9.19 -2.27
CA GLU A 90 -3.90 8.55 -1.24
C GLU A 90 -4.73 7.41 -1.81
N GLU A 91 -5.30 7.61 -2.99
CA GLU A 91 -6.10 6.57 -3.64
C GLU A 91 -5.23 5.35 -3.98
N VAL A 92 -4.01 5.57 -4.42
CA VAL A 92 -3.08 4.47 -4.72
C VAL A 92 -2.74 3.70 -3.45
N ILE A 93 -2.46 4.41 -2.37
CA ILE A 93 -2.15 3.76 -1.08
C ILE A 93 -3.33 2.92 -0.62
N ILE A 94 -4.53 3.48 -0.71
CA ILE A 94 -5.74 2.76 -0.34
C ILE A 94 -5.95 1.52 -1.21
N HIS A 95 -5.68 1.66 -2.51
CA HIS A 95 -5.81 0.53 -3.43
C HIS A 95 -4.93 -0.64 -2.99
N GLU A 96 -3.66 -0.38 -2.69
CA GLU A 96 -2.76 -1.44 -2.25
C GLU A 96 -3.14 -1.98 -0.89
N LEU A 97 -3.57 -1.10 0.00
CA LEU A 97 -4.05 -1.49 1.33
C LEU A 97 -5.22 -2.46 1.24
N LEU A 98 -6.15 -2.24 0.31
CA LEU A 98 -7.32 -3.09 0.17
C LEU A 98 -6.99 -4.49 -0.34
N HIS A 99 -5.79 -4.70 -0.89
CA HIS A 99 -5.36 -6.03 -1.27
C HIS A 99 -5.02 -6.90 -0.06
N ILE A 100 -4.79 -6.31 1.10
CA ILE A 100 -4.45 -7.07 2.31
C ILE A 100 -5.73 -7.70 2.87
N PRO A 101 -5.81 -9.04 2.93
CA PRO A 101 -7.03 -9.70 3.39
C PRO A 101 -7.22 -9.58 4.90
N ARG A 102 -8.44 -9.82 5.35
CA ARG A 102 -8.76 -9.67 6.75
C ARG A 102 -8.01 -10.62 7.66
N ASN A 103 -7.62 -11.79 7.16
CA ASN A 103 -6.87 -12.73 7.98
C ASN A 103 -5.38 -12.38 8.06
N PHE A 104 -4.93 -11.38 7.31
CA PHE A 104 -3.53 -10.94 7.28
C PHE A 104 -2.58 -12.14 7.15
N GLY A 105 -2.94 -13.07 6.26
CA GLY A 105 -2.28 -14.38 6.21
C GLY A 105 -1.18 -14.52 5.17
N GLY A 106 -0.87 -13.47 4.44
CA GLY A 106 0.19 -13.51 3.42
C GLY A 106 -0.30 -13.51 1.99
N GLY A 107 -1.58 -13.83 1.77
CA GLY A 107 -2.18 -13.72 0.45
C GLY A 107 -2.67 -12.32 0.17
N PHE A 108 -3.35 -12.12 -0.96
CA PHE A 108 -3.93 -10.82 -1.23
C PHE A 108 -5.26 -10.95 -1.97
N ARG A 109 -6.09 -9.91 -1.84
CA ARG A 109 -7.40 -9.88 -2.48
C ARG A 109 -7.23 -9.39 -3.91
N HIS A 110 -7.97 -9.99 -4.83
CA HIS A 110 -7.85 -9.70 -6.26
C HIS A 110 -8.66 -8.48 -6.68
N HIS A 111 -8.48 -8.02 -7.91
CA HIS A 111 -9.12 -6.82 -8.42
C HIS A 111 -10.63 -6.93 -8.62
N ASP A 112 -11.20 -8.13 -8.58
CA ASP A 112 -12.65 -8.26 -8.57
C ASP A 112 -13.23 -7.73 -7.25
N VAL A 113 -12.43 -7.73 -6.18
CA VAL A 113 -12.84 -7.18 -4.88
C VAL A 113 -12.26 -5.80 -4.69
N VAL A 114 -11.00 -5.59 -5.13
CA VAL A 114 -10.32 -4.30 -5.02
C VAL A 114 -10.49 -3.56 -6.34
N ASN A 115 -11.37 -2.58 -6.38
CA ASN A 115 -11.67 -1.86 -7.61
C ASN A 115 -11.85 -0.37 -7.32
N ASP A 116 -11.98 0.44 -8.37
CA ASP A 116 -12.06 1.89 -8.24
C ASP A 116 -13.19 2.34 -7.35
N LYS A 117 -14.33 1.67 -7.42
CA LYS A 117 -15.48 2.05 -6.62
C LYS A 117 -15.18 1.89 -5.12
N ARG A 118 -14.56 0.77 -4.75
CA ARG A 118 -14.23 0.53 -3.35
C ARG A 118 -13.14 1.47 -2.86
N VAL A 119 -12.17 1.77 -3.73
CA VAL A 119 -11.12 2.72 -3.39
C VAL A 119 -11.73 4.09 -3.14
N LYS A 120 -12.63 4.54 -4.02
CA LYS A 120 -13.25 5.85 -3.85
C LYS A 120 -14.10 5.94 -2.59
N LEU A 121 -14.84 4.89 -2.29
CA LEU A 121 -15.64 4.87 -1.06
C LEU A 121 -14.76 4.94 0.18
N ALA A 122 -13.66 4.20 0.18
CA ALA A 122 -12.73 4.23 1.31
C ALA A 122 -12.06 5.59 1.42
N HIS A 123 -11.71 6.19 0.28
CA HIS A 123 -11.07 7.51 0.26
C HIS A 123 -12.03 8.59 0.78
N GLU A 124 -13.28 8.54 0.38
CA GLU A 124 -14.29 9.47 0.87
C GLU A 124 -14.47 9.34 2.38
N ARG A 125 -14.50 8.10 2.86
CA ARG A 125 -14.61 7.85 4.30
C ARG A 125 -13.40 8.38 5.04
N TYR A 126 -12.20 8.17 4.48
CA TYR A 126 -10.97 8.65 5.08
C TYR A 126 -11.02 10.16 5.25
N HIS A 127 -11.40 10.90 4.21
CA HIS A 127 -11.47 12.35 4.29
C HIS A 127 -12.56 12.83 5.22
N ARG A 128 -13.69 12.15 5.26
CA ARG A 128 -14.76 12.51 6.17
C ARG A 128 -14.29 12.36 7.62
N GLU A 129 -13.60 11.26 7.92
CA GLU A 129 -13.12 11.03 9.28
C GLU A 129 -11.99 11.99 9.64
N LYS A 130 -11.12 12.32 8.70
CA LYS A 130 -10.03 13.26 8.95
C LYS A 130 -10.55 14.65 9.21
N ASN A 131 -11.65 15.03 8.58
CA ASN A 131 -12.20 16.36 8.73
C ASN A 131 -13.11 16.51 9.94
N ARG A 132 -13.33 15.44 10.69
CA ARG A 132 -14.09 15.54 11.92
C ARG A 132 -13.28 16.30 12.95
N ASP A 133 -13.93 17.26 13.59
CA ASP A 133 -13.29 18.06 14.62
C ASP A 133 -13.75 17.52 15.97
N PRO A 134 -12.88 16.89 16.75
CA PRO A 134 -13.29 16.35 18.04
C PRO A 134 -13.94 17.39 18.95
N ALA A 135 -13.56 18.65 18.82
CA ALA A 135 -14.14 19.70 19.65
C ALA A 135 -15.60 19.96 19.32
N ARG A 136 -16.02 19.67 18.09
CA ARG A 136 -17.40 19.88 17.71
C ARG A 136 -18.31 18.74 18.12
N GLU A 137 -17.74 17.64 18.55
CA GLU A 137 -18.52 16.47 18.91
C GLU A 137 -18.71 16.33 20.42
N ARG A 138 -18.32 17.33 21.16
CA ARG A 138 -18.49 17.35 22.61
C ARG A 138 -19.77 18.00 23.01
#